data_e2794283d5a8780b0e51a33912e3bb18
#
_entry.id   e2794283d5a8780b0e51a33912e3bb18
#
_cell.length_a   1.000
_cell.length_b   1.000
_cell.length_c   1.000
_cell.angle_alpha   90.00
_cell.angle_beta   90.00
_cell.angle_gamma   90.00
#
_symmetry.space_group_name_H-M   'P 1'
#
loop_
_entity.id
_entity.type
_entity.pdbx_description
1 polymer ?
#
loop_
_entity_poly.entity_id
_entity_poly.type
_entity_poly.pdbx_seq_one_letter_code
_entity_poly.pdbx_strand_id
1 'polypeptide(L)'
;MRQILIVGIGNSLQGPDAFGPAVIERLRARSPLPSGVDLVDAGTDLLSYLDRFADADAVVLVDAYLGVGSGAVRAIAESAFSTWSVESPGSHELSAVLVVRLFRLLHPASRVRFTLVGFDVDRVDSERLAESVVTAGADAVLRACA
;
A
#
# COMPACT_ATOMS: atom_id res chain seq x y z
N MET A 1 23.00 3.55 1.09
CA MET A 1 22.03 2.65 0.47
C MET A 1 20.63 3.19 0.71
N ARG A 2 19.82 3.24 -0.31
CA ARG A 2 18.43 3.70 -0.20
C ARG A 2 17.60 2.67 0.56
N GLN A 3 16.87 3.13 1.57
CA GLN A 3 15.99 2.29 2.38
C GLN A 3 14.54 2.46 1.89
N ILE A 4 13.95 1.37 1.42
CA ILE A 4 12.58 1.36 0.92
C ILE A 4 11.76 0.41 1.78
N LEU A 5 10.66 0.90 2.32
CA LEU A 5 9.70 0.11 3.07
C LEU A 5 8.47 -0.14 2.22
N ILE A 6 8.14 -1.40 2.00
CA ILE A 6 6.92 -1.81 1.30
C ILE A 6 5.93 -2.31 2.34
N VAL A 7 4.75 -1.71 2.38
CA VAL A 7 3.75 -1.97 3.42
C VAL A 7 2.44 -2.42 2.79
N GLY A 8 2.06 -3.65 3.02
CA GLY A 8 0.76 -4.18 2.63
C GLY A 8 -0.28 -3.85 3.69
N ILE A 9 -1.42 -3.34 3.24
CA ILE A 9 -2.52 -2.92 4.08
C ILE A 9 -3.77 -3.66 3.66
N GLY A 10 -4.55 -4.12 4.62
CA GLY A 10 -5.83 -4.74 4.38
C GLY A 10 -6.07 -6.00 5.19
N ASN A 11 -7.26 -6.57 5.03
CA ASN A 11 -7.68 -7.78 5.72
C ASN A 11 -7.55 -8.99 4.78
N SER A 12 -6.67 -9.93 5.13
CA SER A 12 -6.40 -11.12 4.32
C SER A 12 -7.61 -12.05 4.15
N LEU A 13 -8.67 -11.84 4.92
CA LEU A 13 -9.89 -12.67 4.88
C LEU A 13 -11.01 -12.06 4.02
N GLN A 14 -10.82 -10.87 3.45
CA GLN A 14 -11.89 -10.14 2.76
C GLN A 14 -11.50 -9.79 1.32
N GLY A 15 -11.78 -10.66 0.37
CA GLY A 15 -11.75 -10.40 -1.08
C GLY A 15 -10.76 -9.33 -1.54
N PRO A 16 -11.24 -8.21 -2.13
CA PRO A 16 -10.37 -7.14 -2.63
C PRO A 16 -9.51 -6.49 -1.54
N ASP A 17 -9.97 -6.49 -0.29
CA ASP A 17 -9.22 -5.94 0.85
C ASP A 17 -8.00 -6.79 1.21
N ALA A 18 -7.93 -8.01 0.70
CA ALA A 18 -6.76 -8.87 0.84
C ALA A 18 -5.62 -8.50 -0.14
N PHE A 19 -5.81 -7.52 -1.00
CA PHE A 19 -4.83 -7.16 -2.04
C PHE A 19 -3.46 -6.85 -1.45
N GLY A 20 -3.38 -5.96 -0.46
CA GLY A 20 -2.11 -5.60 0.18
C GLY A 20 -1.38 -6.80 0.76
N PRO A 21 -2.00 -7.57 1.68
CA PRO A 21 -1.37 -8.78 2.22
C PRO A 21 -0.95 -9.80 1.16
N ALA A 22 -1.77 -10.02 0.15
CA ALA A 22 -1.47 -10.98 -0.93
C ALA A 22 -0.25 -10.56 -1.76
N VAL A 23 -0.12 -9.26 -2.05
CA VAL A 23 1.04 -8.74 -2.78
C VAL A 23 2.32 -8.92 -1.93
N ILE A 24 2.25 -8.62 -0.64
CA ILE A 24 3.41 -8.82 0.25
C ILE A 24 3.84 -10.28 0.27
N GLU A 25 2.90 -11.19 0.39
CA GLU A 25 3.20 -12.63 0.38
C GLU A 25 3.84 -13.05 -0.95
N ARG A 26 3.33 -12.55 -2.07
CA ARG A 26 3.89 -12.82 -3.40
C ARG A 26 5.33 -12.30 -3.51
N LEU A 27 5.61 -11.11 -2.97
CA LEU A 27 6.96 -10.54 -2.98
C LEU A 27 7.91 -11.32 -2.08
N ARG A 28 7.44 -11.82 -0.94
CA ARG A 28 8.26 -12.68 -0.07
C ARG A 28 8.70 -13.96 -0.75
N ALA A 29 7.87 -14.50 -1.62
CA ALA A 29 8.19 -15.70 -2.38
C ALA A 29 9.19 -15.44 -3.53
N ARG A 30 9.33 -14.19 -3.95
CA ARG A 30 10.33 -13.79 -4.94
C ARG A 30 11.65 -13.50 -4.23
N SER A 31 12.66 -14.19 -4.62
CA SER A 31 14.01 -13.99 -4.05
C SER A 31 15.03 -13.93 -5.19
N PRO A 32 16.02 -13.03 -5.10
CA PRO A 32 16.20 -12.01 -4.08
C PRO A 32 15.45 -10.71 -4.40
N LEU A 33 15.06 -9.98 -3.34
CA LEU A 33 14.59 -8.60 -3.49
C LEU A 33 15.78 -7.64 -3.60
N PRO A 34 15.57 -6.43 -4.17
CA PRO A 34 16.62 -5.42 -4.19
C PRO A 34 17.15 -5.12 -2.79
N SER A 35 18.43 -4.80 -2.70
CA SER A 35 19.07 -4.42 -1.44
C SER A 35 18.41 -3.18 -0.85
N GLY A 36 18.22 -3.16 0.47
CA GLY A 36 17.59 -2.04 1.17
C GLY A 36 16.06 -2.05 1.14
N VAL A 37 15.44 -3.08 0.62
CA VAL A 37 13.98 -3.22 0.57
C VAL A 37 13.50 -4.12 1.71
N ASP A 38 12.61 -3.58 2.54
CA ASP A 38 11.92 -4.32 3.60
C ASP A 38 10.44 -4.49 3.27
N LEU A 39 9.90 -5.65 3.57
CA LEU A 39 8.49 -5.98 3.40
C LEU A 39 7.80 -6.04 4.76
N VAL A 40 6.63 -5.41 4.86
CA VAL A 40 5.79 -5.44 6.05
C VAL A 40 4.35 -5.73 5.64
N ASP A 41 3.72 -6.68 6.30
CA ASP A 41 2.27 -6.85 6.27
C ASP A 41 1.72 -6.16 7.51
N ALA A 42 1.17 -4.96 7.33
CA ALA A 42 0.61 -4.17 8.44
C ALA A 42 -0.81 -4.61 8.79
N GLY A 43 -1.44 -5.44 7.95
CA GLY A 43 -2.83 -5.81 8.15
C GLY A 43 -3.70 -4.55 8.21
N THR A 44 -4.43 -4.37 9.32
CA THR A 44 -5.31 -3.23 9.54
C THR A 44 -4.69 -2.18 10.46
N ASP A 45 -3.45 -2.36 10.90
CA ASP A 45 -2.81 -1.50 11.90
C ASP A 45 -1.64 -0.71 11.31
N LEU A 46 -1.95 0.17 10.36
CA LEU A 46 -0.92 1.00 9.71
C LEU A 46 -0.33 2.05 10.66
N LEU A 47 -1.09 2.50 11.66
CA LEU A 47 -0.63 3.52 12.61
C LEU A 47 0.60 3.09 13.40
N SER A 48 0.76 1.80 13.67
CA SER A 48 1.91 1.27 14.41
C SER A 48 3.24 1.43 13.66
N TYR A 49 3.18 1.77 12.37
CA TYR A 49 4.37 1.85 11.52
C TYR A 49 4.85 3.27 11.24
N LEU A 50 4.23 4.29 11.84
CA LEU A 50 4.58 5.70 11.58
C LEU A 50 6.06 6.00 11.84
N ASP A 51 6.64 5.44 12.91
CA ASP A 51 8.06 5.65 13.21
C ASP A 51 8.98 5.04 12.16
N ARG A 52 8.58 3.91 11.60
CA ARG A 52 9.34 3.27 10.54
C ARG A 52 9.32 4.06 9.25
N PHE A 53 8.25 4.79 8.99
CA PHE A 53 8.17 5.68 7.81
C PHE A 53 9.22 6.79 7.90
N ALA A 54 9.43 7.34 9.08
CA ALA A 54 10.41 8.41 9.29
C ALA A 54 11.85 7.96 8.99
N ASP A 55 12.14 6.68 9.15
CA ASP A 55 13.48 6.11 8.95
C ASP A 55 13.73 5.66 7.51
N ALA A 56 12.70 5.66 6.66
CA ALA A 56 12.82 5.22 5.27
C ALA A 56 13.10 6.40 4.33
N ASP A 57 13.72 6.12 3.19
CA ASP A 57 13.85 7.08 2.10
C ASP A 57 12.58 7.11 1.24
N ALA A 58 11.94 5.96 1.10
CA ALA A 58 10.67 5.82 0.38
C ALA A 58 9.80 4.76 1.03
N VAL A 59 8.50 4.97 0.99
CA VAL A 59 7.49 4.01 1.45
C VAL A 59 6.54 3.73 0.31
N VAL A 60 6.37 2.46 -0.01
CA VAL A 60 5.38 1.99 -0.98
C VAL A 60 4.24 1.34 -0.21
N LEU A 61 3.09 1.99 -0.21
CA LEU A 61 1.88 1.46 0.40
C LEU A 61 1.14 0.62 -0.62
N VAL A 62 0.66 -0.55 -0.23
CA VAL A 62 -0.06 -1.47 -1.11
C VAL A 62 -1.44 -1.72 -0.52
N ASP A 63 -2.48 -1.23 -1.18
CA ASP A 63 -3.84 -1.25 -0.65
C ASP A 63 -4.88 -1.19 -1.78
N ALA A 64 -6.06 -1.75 -1.51
CA ALA A 64 -7.23 -1.46 -2.34
C ALA A 64 -7.81 -0.10 -1.94
N TYR A 65 -8.43 0.59 -2.87
CA TYR A 65 -9.07 1.88 -2.60
C TYR A 65 -10.40 1.99 -3.32
N LEU A 66 -11.33 2.75 -2.73
CA LEU A 66 -12.61 3.05 -3.36
C LEU A 66 -12.42 4.11 -4.45
N GLY A 67 -12.47 3.67 -5.68
CA GLY A 67 -12.36 4.52 -6.85
C GLY A 67 -13.58 4.38 -7.74
N VAL A 68 -13.35 4.21 -9.03
CA VAL A 68 -14.42 4.02 -10.02
C VAL A 68 -14.72 2.55 -10.30
N GLY A 69 -14.00 1.62 -9.67
CA GLY A 69 -14.21 0.20 -9.87
C GLY A 69 -13.62 -0.31 -11.18
N SER A 70 -12.57 0.32 -11.68
CA SER A 70 -11.93 -0.08 -12.94
C SER A 70 -11.27 -1.46 -12.87
N GLY A 71 -10.96 -1.95 -11.67
CA GLY A 71 -10.20 -3.18 -11.48
C GLY A 71 -8.72 -3.04 -11.84
N ALA A 72 -8.25 -1.82 -12.09
CA ALA A 72 -6.87 -1.56 -12.45
C ALA A 72 -5.97 -1.49 -11.20
N VAL A 73 -4.72 -1.91 -11.37
CA VAL A 73 -3.65 -1.71 -10.39
C VAL A 73 -2.73 -0.62 -10.91
N ARG A 74 -2.51 0.42 -10.10
CA ARG A 74 -1.68 1.56 -10.52
C ARG A 74 -0.78 2.02 -9.38
N ALA A 75 0.39 2.53 -9.77
CA ALA A 75 1.26 3.27 -8.84
C ALA A 75 0.85 4.75 -8.87
N ILE A 76 0.55 5.31 -7.72
CA ILE A 76 -0.03 6.64 -7.56
C ILE A 76 0.86 7.45 -6.61
N ALA A 77 1.33 8.60 -7.08
CA ALA A 77 2.17 9.48 -6.29
C ALA A 77 1.37 10.18 -5.18
N GLU A 78 2.03 10.54 -4.11
CA GLU A 78 1.40 11.25 -2.98
C GLU A 78 0.68 12.52 -3.43
N SER A 79 1.26 13.28 -4.36
CA SER A 79 0.64 14.49 -4.89
C SER A 79 -0.74 14.26 -5.50
N ALA A 80 -0.97 13.06 -6.03
CA ALA A 80 -2.27 12.69 -6.59
C ALA A 80 -3.24 12.20 -5.51
N PHE A 81 -2.81 11.30 -4.62
CA PHE A 81 -3.74 10.72 -3.63
C PHE A 81 -3.95 11.60 -2.40
N SER A 82 -3.11 12.60 -2.18
CA SER A 82 -3.23 13.49 -1.01
C SER A 82 -4.54 14.29 -0.99
N THR A 83 -5.20 14.43 -2.13
CA THR A 83 -6.48 15.14 -2.25
C THR A 83 -7.68 14.21 -2.15
N TRP A 84 -7.47 12.91 -2.00
CA TRP A 84 -8.56 11.94 -1.98
C TRP A 84 -9.33 11.98 -0.66
N SER A 85 -10.57 11.45 -0.69
CA SER A 85 -11.32 11.13 0.51
C SER A 85 -10.55 10.11 1.35
N VAL A 86 -10.70 10.20 2.68
CA VAL A 86 -10.04 9.30 3.63
C VAL A 86 -10.78 7.97 3.82
N GLU A 87 -11.79 7.69 3.01
CA GLU A 87 -12.51 6.43 3.09
C GLU A 87 -11.67 5.26 2.61
N SER A 88 -11.74 4.16 3.34
CA SER A 88 -11.07 2.90 3.00
C SER A 88 -12.12 1.86 2.60
N PRO A 89 -11.78 0.91 1.69
CA PRO A 89 -12.66 -0.23 1.40
C PRO A 89 -12.96 -1.09 2.64
N GLY A 90 -12.06 -1.18 3.60
CA GLY A 90 -12.26 -1.90 4.85
C GLY A 90 -13.08 -1.07 5.83
N SER A 91 -14.11 -1.69 6.44
CA SER A 91 -15.11 -0.97 7.23
C SER A 91 -14.60 -0.38 8.56
N HIS A 92 -13.43 -0.77 9.04
CA HIS A 92 -12.90 -0.33 10.34
C HIS A 92 -11.43 0.10 10.27
N GLU A 93 -10.91 0.31 9.08
CA GLU A 93 -9.51 0.62 8.86
C GLU A 93 -9.30 2.11 8.60
N LEU A 94 -8.20 2.63 9.10
CA LEU A 94 -7.73 3.94 8.65
C LEU A 94 -7.17 3.80 7.24
N SER A 95 -7.63 4.64 6.33
CA SER A 95 -7.13 4.61 4.96
C SER A 95 -5.66 4.98 4.91
N ALA A 96 -4.94 4.45 3.92
CA ALA A 96 -3.55 4.82 3.67
C ALA A 96 -3.39 6.34 3.50
N VAL A 97 -4.36 6.98 2.86
CA VAL A 97 -4.37 8.43 2.64
C VAL A 97 -4.40 9.19 3.97
N LEU A 98 -5.28 8.77 4.90
CA LEU A 98 -5.36 9.41 6.22
C LEU A 98 -4.06 9.24 7.00
N VAL A 99 -3.48 8.06 6.98
CA VAL A 99 -2.24 7.78 7.70
C VAL A 99 -1.06 8.60 7.16
N VAL A 100 -0.96 8.76 5.83
CA VAL A 100 0.06 9.61 5.23
C VAL A 100 -0.14 11.07 5.62
N ARG A 101 -1.39 11.57 5.63
CA ARG A 101 -1.68 12.94 6.10
C ARG A 101 -1.28 13.13 7.55
N LEU A 102 -1.59 12.16 8.41
CA LEU A 102 -1.19 12.22 9.82
C LEU A 102 0.34 12.21 9.95
N PHE A 103 1.02 11.37 9.21
CA PHE A 103 2.48 11.35 9.18
C PHE A 103 3.06 12.71 8.81
N ARG A 104 2.52 13.37 7.78
CA ARG A 104 2.99 14.69 7.35
C ARG A 104 2.77 15.76 8.41
N LEU A 105 1.70 15.65 9.20
CA LEU A 105 1.46 16.57 10.31
C LEU A 105 2.45 16.36 11.45
N LEU A 106 2.80 15.11 11.74
CA LEU A 106 3.71 14.76 12.85
C LEU A 106 5.19 14.93 12.47
N HIS A 107 5.52 14.82 11.20
CA HIS A 107 6.89 14.88 10.68
C HIS A 107 6.98 15.84 9.49
N PRO A 108 6.73 17.16 9.70
CA PRO A 108 6.64 18.11 8.59
C PRO A 108 7.97 18.32 7.85
N ALA A 109 9.09 17.99 8.46
CA ALA A 109 10.41 18.12 7.84
C ALA A 109 10.88 16.84 7.12
N SER A 110 10.12 15.76 7.22
CA SER A 110 10.51 14.49 6.62
C SER A 110 10.46 14.56 5.09
N ARG A 111 11.50 14.03 4.45
CA ARG A 111 11.62 13.96 3.00
C ARG A 111 11.26 12.59 2.44
N VAL A 112 10.73 11.69 3.25
CA VAL A 112 10.30 10.37 2.80
C VAL A 112 9.27 10.54 1.67
N ARG A 113 9.39 9.70 0.63
CA ARG A 113 8.44 9.72 -0.49
C ARG A 113 7.45 8.58 -0.32
N PHE A 114 6.18 8.88 -0.47
CA PHE A 114 5.11 7.89 -0.47
C PHE A 114 4.60 7.63 -1.88
N THR A 115 4.44 6.36 -2.21
CA THR A 115 3.74 5.90 -3.41
C THR A 115 2.69 4.90 -2.97
N LEU A 116 1.49 4.99 -3.52
CA LEU A 116 0.44 4.01 -3.32
C LEU A 116 0.37 3.12 -4.56
N VAL A 117 0.62 1.82 -4.38
CA VAL A 117 0.24 0.82 -5.37
C VAL A 117 -1.17 0.39 -5.01
N GLY A 118 -2.12 0.90 -5.76
CA GLY A 118 -3.54 0.80 -5.45
C GLY A 118 -4.30 -0.09 -6.41
N PHE A 119 -5.23 -0.86 -5.86
CA PHE A 119 -6.20 -1.64 -6.60
C PHE A 119 -7.54 -0.91 -6.56
N ASP A 120 -8.01 -0.46 -7.72
CA ASP A 120 -9.22 0.34 -7.87
C ASP A 120 -10.46 -0.53 -7.79
N VAL A 121 -11.23 -0.40 -6.71
CA VAL A 121 -12.47 -1.13 -6.49
C VAL A 121 -13.63 -0.14 -6.27
N ASP A 122 -14.85 -0.56 -6.58
CA ASP A 122 -16.05 0.25 -6.31
C ASP A 122 -16.77 -0.16 -5.02
N ARG A 123 -16.45 -1.34 -4.50
CA ARG A 123 -17.01 -1.87 -3.24
C ARG A 123 -16.10 -2.96 -2.68
N VAL A 124 -16.25 -3.20 -1.39
CA VAL A 124 -15.68 -4.38 -0.74
C VAL A 124 -16.75 -5.45 -0.72
N ASP A 125 -16.51 -6.54 -1.40
CA ASP A 125 -17.41 -7.70 -1.40
C ASP A 125 -16.62 -8.98 -1.10
N SER A 126 -17.33 -10.10 -1.10
CA SER A 126 -16.73 -11.40 -0.83
C SER A 126 -16.11 -12.07 -2.05
N GLU A 127 -16.01 -11.36 -3.18
CA GLU A 127 -15.37 -11.91 -4.37
C GLU A 127 -13.90 -12.22 -4.11
N ARG A 128 -13.50 -13.35 -4.65
CA ARG A 128 -12.12 -13.80 -4.51
C ARG A 128 -11.19 -12.90 -5.32
N LEU A 129 -10.09 -12.51 -4.70
CA LEU A 129 -9.03 -11.75 -5.34
C LEU A 129 -8.36 -12.58 -6.44
N ALA A 130 -8.33 -12.05 -7.67
CA ALA A 130 -7.74 -12.75 -8.81
C ALA A 130 -6.21 -12.76 -8.73
N GLU A 131 -5.60 -13.87 -9.10
CA GLU A 131 -4.14 -14.01 -9.14
C GLU A 131 -3.48 -12.99 -10.07
N SER A 132 -4.13 -12.65 -11.19
CA SER A 132 -3.61 -11.64 -12.13
C SER A 132 -3.50 -10.26 -11.49
N VAL A 133 -4.41 -9.92 -10.57
CA VAL A 133 -4.38 -8.65 -9.83
C VAL A 133 -3.20 -8.65 -8.85
N VAL A 134 -2.97 -9.75 -8.15
CA VAL A 134 -1.83 -9.89 -7.22
C VAL A 134 -0.50 -9.79 -7.99
N THR A 135 -0.40 -10.45 -9.13
CA THR A 135 0.79 -10.39 -9.99
C THR A 135 1.04 -8.96 -10.47
N ALA A 136 -0.01 -8.27 -10.93
CA ALA A 136 0.10 -6.87 -11.35
C ALA A 136 0.55 -5.96 -10.20
N GLY A 137 0.06 -6.21 -9.00
CA GLY A 137 0.46 -5.49 -7.79
C GLY A 137 1.93 -5.68 -7.47
N ALA A 138 2.40 -6.93 -7.46
CA ALA A 138 3.81 -7.24 -7.20
C ALA A 138 4.73 -6.58 -8.24
N ASP A 139 4.36 -6.64 -9.51
CA ASP A 139 5.14 -6.01 -10.58
C ASP A 139 5.16 -4.49 -10.44
N ALA A 140 4.03 -3.86 -10.10
CA ALA A 140 3.96 -2.42 -9.89
C ALA A 140 4.83 -1.98 -8.69
N VAL A 141 4.84 -2.75 -7.60
CA VAL A 141 5.69 -2.47 -6.43
C VAL A 141 7.16 -2.50 -6.83
N LEU A 142 7.60 -3.52 -7.56
CA LEU A 142 9.00 -3.64 -7.98
C LEU A 142 9.41 -2.48 -8.90
N ARG A 143 8.52 -2.05 -9.80
CA ARG A 143 8.78 -0.86 -10.63
C ARG A 143 8.88 0.41 -9.79
N ALA A 144 8.07 0.55 -8.76
CA ALA A 144 8.11 1.72 -7.87
C ALA A 144 9.39 1.78 -7.04
N CYS A 145 10.05 0.64 -6.81
CA CYS A 145 11.30 0.55 -6.06
C CYS A 145 12.54 0.82 -6.93
N ALA A 146 12.39 0.86 -8.23
CA ALA A 146 13.51 1.03 -9.15
C ALA A 146 14.10 2.45 -9.13
#